data_a1ece4fa1cacc671dcffd9ecc8b94d65
#
_entry.id   a1ece4fa1cacc671dcffd9ecc8b94d65
#
_cell.length_a   1.000
_cell.length_b   1.000
_cell.length_c   1.000
_cell.angle_alpha   90.00
_cell.angle_beta   90.00
_cell.angle_gamma   90.00
#
_symmetry.space_group_name_H-M   'P 1'
#
loop_
_entity.id
_entity.type
_entity.pdbx_description
1 polymer ?
#
loop_
_entity_poly.entity_id
_entity_poly.type
_entity_poly.pdbx_seq_one_letter_code
_entity_poly.pdbx_strand_id
1 'polypeptide(L)'
;MSPHHGRGTLAVHAGVEPDPTTGAIMTPVYLTSTYVQDGVGNHKGFEYSRTHNPTRSALEAAFAALEHGSHGLAFASGLAAMDTVLKTLQPGDEVISTNDLYGGSYRLFTTVFAHYGITFHFVDLGDLEALKAQLNGHTRLIWVET
;
A
#
# COMPACT_ATOMS: atom_id res chain seq x y z
N MET A 1 7.49 18.08 8.46
CA MET A 1 8.68 17.48 9.15
C MET A 1 9.91 17.70 8.30
N SER A 2 11.09 17.96 8.93
CA SER A 2 12.36 18.11 8.20
C SER A 2 12.77 16.78 7.55
N PRO A 3 13.33 16.77 6.32
CA PRO A 3 13.75 15.53 5.63
C PRO A 3 14.93 14.78 6.31
N HIS A 4 15.37 15.22 7.48
CA HIS A 4 16.54 14.69 8.18
C HIS A 4 16.23 13.94 9.48
N HIS A 5 14.97 13.61 9.77
CA HIS A 5 14.66 12.81 10.96
C HIS A 5 15.07 11.35 10.78
N GLY A 6 15.74 10.79 11.80
CA GLY A 6 16.08 9.37 11.85
C GLY A 6 14.82 8.49 11.93
N ARG A 7 14.91 7.22 11.50
CA ARG A 7 13.77 6.27 11.49
C ARG A 7 13.05 6.16 12.85
N GLY A 8 13.79 6.20 13.97
CA GLY A 8 13.18 6.16 15.30
C GLY A 8 12.27 7.37 15.58
N THR A 9 12.68 8.57 15.16
CA THR A 9 11.86 9.78 15.26
C THR A 9 10.63 9.70 14.36
N LEU A 10 10.78 9.21 13.12
CA LEU A 10 9.67 9.02 12.20
C LEU A 10 8.66 7.99 12.73
N ALA A 11 9.13 6.88 13.31
CA ALA A 11 8.25 5.85 13.88
C ALA A 11 7.36 6.36 15.02
N VAL A 12 7.80 7.38 15.74
CA VAL A 12 7.06 7.95 16.88
C VAL A 12 6.19 9.14 16.47
N HIS A 13 6.64 9.96 15.53
CA HIS A 13 6.04 11.27 15.26
C HIS A 13 5.39 11.42 13.89
N ALA A 14 5.74 10.57 12.91
CA ALA A 14 5.19 10.72 11.58
C ALA A 14 3.70 10.37 11.55
N GLY A 15 2.91 11.18 10.82
CA GLY A 15 1.46 11.00 10.73
C GLY A 15 0.66 11.36 11.98
N VAL A 16 1.36 11.78 13.06
CA VAL A 16 0.73 12.17 14.32
C VAL A 16 0.82 13.69 14.47
N GLU A 17 -0.35 14.35 14.41
CA GLU A 17 -0.51 15.78 14.73
C GLU A 17 -1.41 15.89 15.95
N PRO A 18 -1.12 16.79 16.90
CA PRO A 18 -2.01 17.02 18.03
C PRO A 18 -3.42 17.37 17.55
N ASP A 19 -4.43 16.75 18.17
CA ASP A 19 -5.84 17.04 17.83
C ASP A 19 -6.14 18.53 18.06
N PRO A 20 -6.62 19.26 17.06
CA PRO A 20 -6.79 20.72 17.16
C PRO A 20 -7.91 21.12 18.14
N THR A 21 -8.80 20.19 18.49
CA THR A 21 -9.92 20.46 19.42
C THR A 21 -9.55 20.23 20.85
N THR A 22 -8.80 19.15 21.12
CA THR A 22 -8.51 18.69 22.50
C THR A 22 -7.04 18.82 22.88
N GLY A 23 -6.14 18.97 21.90
CA GLY A 23 -4.69 18.92 22.09
C GLY A 23 -4.17 17.49 22.36
N ALA A 24 -4.96 16.45 22.13
CA ALA A 24 -4.52 15.07 22.29
C ALA A 24 -3.34 14.78 21.38
N ILE A 25 -2.24 14.27 21.95
CA ILE A 25 -0.99 13.98 21.20
C ILE A 25 -1.15 12.75 20.32
N MET A 26 -1.86 11.72 20.82
CA MET A 26 -2.15 10.52 20.03
C MET A 26 -3.37 10.76 19.16
N THR A 27 -3.33 10.26 17.92
CA THR A 27 -4.45 10.36 16.99
C THR A 27 -5.72 9.74 17.58
N PRO A 28 -6.82 10.48 17.73
CA PRO A 28 -8.09 9.92 18.16
C PRO A 28 -8.57 8.79 17.25
N VAL A 29 -9.28 7.81 17.82
CA VAL A 29 -9.91 6.73 17.06
C VAL A 29 -11.30 7.17 16.63
N TYR A 30 -11.47 7.43 15.33
CA TYR A 30 -12.75 7.85 14.75
C TYR A 30 -13.56 6.64 14.29
N LEU A 31 -14.54 6.23 15.08
CA LEU A 31 -15.46 5.11 14.80
C LEU A 31 -16.75 5.56 14.08
N THR A 32 -16.72 6.68 13.40
CA THR A 32 -17.86 7.22 12.67
C THR A 32 -17.91 6.70 11.23
N SER A 33 -19.10 6.68 10.65
CA SER A 33 -19.31 6.38 9.22
C SER A 33 -19.35 7.66 8.37
N THR A 34 -19.98 8.72 8.86
CA THR A 34 -20.27 9.96 8.14
C THR A 34 -19.81 11.18 8.91
N TYR A 35 -19.64 12.28 8.20
CA TYR A 35 -19.20 13.57 8.75
C TYR A 35 -20.19 14.66 8.34
N VAL A 36 -20.39 15.66 9.22
CA VAL A 36 -21.23 16.83 8.92
C VAL A 36 -20.57 17.66 7.81
N GLN A 37 -21.37 18.04 6.84
CA GLN A 37 -20.99 18.95 5.76
C GLN A 37 -21.74 20.27 5.90
N ASP A 38 -21.09 21.37 5.49
CA ASP A 38 -21.69 22.71 5.50
C ASP A 38 -22.64 22.95 4.31
N GLY A 39 -22.71 21.98 3.38
CA GLY A 39 -23.56 21.92 2.20
C GLY A 39 -23.19 20.72 1.34
N VAL A 40 -23.97 20.43 0.30
CA VAL A 40 -23.71 19.30 -0.61
C VAL A 40 -22.31 19.43 -1.23
N GLY A 41 -21.43 18.45 -0.95
CA GLY A 41 -20.05 18.47 -1.43
C GLY A 41 -19.11 19.43 -0.70
N ASN A 42 -19.58 20.18 0.29
CA ASN A 42 -18.78 21.12 1.08
C ASN A 42 -18.42 20.50 2.44
N HIS A 43 -17.44 19.58 2.43
CA HIS A 43 -16.95 18.87 3.62
C HIS A 43 -15.66 19.51 4.18
N LYS A 44 -15.38 19.25 5.46
CA LYS A 44 -14.19 19.76 6.19
C LYS A 44 -12.95 18.85 6.02
N GLY A 45 -12.80 18.19 4.89
CA GLY A 45 -11.73 17.23 4.59
C GLY A 45 -12.19 15.78 4.62
N PHE A 46 -13.23 15.46 5.38
CA PHE A 46 -13.78 14.11 5.51
C PHE A 46 -15.29 14.13 5.25
N GLU A 47 -15.79 13.15 4.51
CA GLU A 47 -17.20 12.99 4.18
C GLU A 47 -17.75 11.62 4.60
N TYR A 48 -16.98 10.58 4.39
CA TYR A 48 -17.38 9.20 4.68
C TYR A 48 -16.17 8.32 4.95
N SER A 49 -16.20 7.52 6.02
CA SER A 49 -15.04 6.76 6.49
C SER A 49 -14.52 5.67 5.53
N ARG A 50 -15.37 5.15 4.62
CA ARG A 50 -14.92 4.22 3.59
C ARG A 50 -13.94 4.89 2.63
N THR A 51 -14.19 6.14 2.27
CA THR A 51 -13.30 6.93 1.39
C THR A 51 -12.14 7.51 2.17
N HIS A 52 -12.43 8.22 3.28
CA HIS A 52 -11.42 8.86 4.12
C HIS A 52 -11.78 8.81 5.59
N ASN A 53 -10.80 8.49 6.46
CA ASN A 53 -10.96 8.50 7.91
C ASN A 53 -9.69 9.05 8.56
N PRO A 54 -9.77 9.98 9.54
CA PRO A 54 -8.58 10.59 10.14
C PRO A 54 -7.62 9.58 10.78
N THR A 55 -8.14 8.53 11.42
CA THR A 55 -7.31 7.48 12.04
C THR A 55 -6.53 6.69 10.99
N ARG A 56 -7.20 6.32 9.88
CA ARG A 56 -6.52 5.63 8.77
C ARG A 56 -5.51 6.55 8.07
N SER A 57 -5.85 7.81 7.86
CA SER A 57 -4.95 8.79 7.22
C SER A 57 -3.68 9.01 8.03
N ALA A 58 -3.76 9.02 9.36
CA ALA A 58 -2.58 9.10 10.22
C ALA A 58 -1.66 7.89 10.04
N LEU A 59 -2.20 6.66 9.96
CA LEU A 59 -1.46 5.44 9.69
C LEU A 59 -0.78 5.49 8.31
N GLU A 60 -1.53 5.87 7.27
CA GLU A 60 -1.03 5.98 5.90
C GLU A 60 0.11 7.00 5.78
N ALA A 61 -0.02 8.14 6.47
CA ALA A 61 1.04 9.16 6.53
C ALA A 61 2.29 8.66 7.27
N ALA A 62 2.11 7.90 8.36
CA ALA A 62 3.21 7.32 9.12
C ALA A 62 4.01 6.31 8.27
N PHE A 63 3.34 5.41 7.55
CA PHE A 63 4.00 4.45 6.66
C PHE A 63 4.68 5.14 5.49
N ALA A 64 4.03 6.11 4.86
CA ALA A 64 4.67 6.88 3.79
C ALA A 64 5.98 7.53 4.26
N ALA A 65 5.98 8.14 5.45
CA ALA A 65 7.18 8.78 6.00
C ALA A 65 8.29 7.78 6.35
N LEU A 66 7.94 6.60 6.90
CA LEU A 66 8.89 5.55 7.25
C LEU A 66 9.60 4.96 6.03
N GLU A 67 8.87 4.81 4.94
CA GLU A 67 9.36 4.25 3.68
C GLU A 67 9.86 5.33 2.69
N HIS A 68 9.92 6.60 3.13
CA HIS A 68 10.29 7.75 2.28
C HIS A 68 9.41 7.87 1.03
N GLY A 69 8.18 7.37 1.10
CA GLY A 69 7.18 7.46 0.07
C GLY A 69 6.39 8.77 0.12
N SER A 70 5.78 9.14 -0.99
CA SER A 70 4.88 10.29 -1.06
C SER A 70 3.47 9.96 -0.56
N HIS A 71 3.07 8.69 -0.63
CA HIS A 71 1.74 8.21 -0.24
C HIS A 71 1.85 6.83 0.42
N GLY A 72 0.99 6.59 1.40
CA GLY A 72 0.72 5.29 1.98
C GLY A 72 -0.74 4.92 1.77
N LEU A 73 -1.03 3.63 1.61
CA LEU A 73 -2.39 3.11 1.48
C LEU A 73 -2.55 1.92 2.41
N ALA A 74 -3.53 1.99 3.30
CA ALA A 74 -3.82 0.93 4.25
C ALA A 74 -4.94 0.01 3.74
N PHE A 75 -4.73 -1.30 3.88
CA PHE A 75 -5.67 -2.34 3.48
C PHE A 75 -6.02 -3.25 4.65
N ALA A 76 -7.13 -3.98 4.55
CA ALA A 76 -7.58 -4.90 5.58
C ALA A 76 -6.69 -6.15 5.73
N SER A 77 -5.85 -6.45 4.72
CA SER A 77 -4.86 -7.54 4.77
C SER A 77 -3.76 -7.32 3.73
N GLY A 78 -2.62 -8.02 3.89
CA GLY A 78 -1.56 -8.03 2.89
C GLY A 78 -2.05 -8.54 1.53
N LEU A 79 -2.89 -9.59 1.49
CA LEU A 79 -3.49 -10.07 0.23
C LEU A 79 -4.39 -9.01 -0.45
N ALA A 80 -5.11 -8.19 0.31
CA ALA A 80 -5.89 -7.09 -0.27
C ALA A 80 -4.97 -6.01 -0.88
N ALA A 81 -3.83 -5.75 -0.27
CA ALA A 81 -2.82 -4.84 -0.83
C ALA A 81 -2.22 -5.42 -2.13
N MET A 82 -1.82 -6.70 -2.12
CA MET A 82 -1.32 -7.40 -3.31
C MET A 82 -2.32 -7.40 -4.46
N ASP A 83 -3.57 -7.77 -4.19
CA ASP A 83 -4.67 -7.76 -5.16
C ASP A 83 -4.84 -6.39 -5.81
N THR A 84 -4.73 -5.32 -5.01
CA THR A 84 -4.82 -3.96 -5.51
C THR A 84 -3.66 -3.59 -6.42
N VAL A 85 -2.42 -3.97 -6.08
CA VAL A 85 -1.24 -3.77 -6.93
C VAL A 85 -1.40 -4.51 -8.25
N LEU A 86 -1.80 -5.78 -8.20
CA LEU A 86 -1.96 -6.61 -9.41
C LEU A 86 -3.07 -6.09 -10.33
N LYS A 87 -4.11 -5.44 -9.80
CA LYS A 87 -5.18 -4.79 -10.58
C LYS A 87 -4.72 -3.58 -11.39
N THR A 88 -3.51 -3.10 -11.20
CA THR A 88 -2.92 -2.07 -12.06
C THR A 88 -2.38 -2.63 -13.39
N LEU A 89 -2.26 -3.97 -13.48
CA LEU A 89 -1.78 -4.67 -14.66
C LEU A 89 -2.90 -4.89 -15.68
N GLN A 90 -2.50 -5.14 -16.93
CA GLN A 90 -3.39 -5.43 -18.05
C GLN A 90 -3.18 -6.86 -18.56
N PRO A 91 -4.17 -7.49 -19.20
CA PRO A 91 -3.96 -8.78 -19.87
C PRO A 91 -2.78 -8.73 -20.85
N GLY A 92 -1.87 -9.69 -20.74
CA GLY A 92 -0.61 -9.75 -21.50
C GLY A 92 0.59 -9.16 -20.76
N ASP A 93 0.39 -8.50 -19.64
CA ASP A 93 1.48 -8.08 -18.77
C ASP A 93 2.12 -9.28 -18.06
N GLU A 94 3.41 -9.16 -17.74
CA GLU A 94 4.19 -10.19 -17.08
C GLU A 94 4.76 -9.69 -15.76
N VAL A 95 4.74 -10.59 -14.78
CA VAL A 95 5.29 -10.38 -13.42
C VAL A 95 6.42 -11.36 -13.19
N ILE A 96 7.58 -10.86 -12.79
CA ILE A 96 8.66 -11.71 -12.29
C ILE A 96 8.56 -11.71 -10.76
N SER A 97 8.53 -12.88 -10.15
CA SER A 97 8.38 -13.03 -8.71
C SER A 97 9.47 -13.91 -8.14
N THR A 98 9.83 -13.66 -6.87
CA THR A 98 10.64 -14.64 -6.15
C THR A 98 9.95 -16.01 -6.16
N ASN A 99 10.73 -17.06 -6.17
CA ASN A 99 10.24 -18.46 -6.12
C ASN A 99 9.90 -18.91 -4.69
N ASP A 100 10.39 -18.21 -3.67
CA ASP A 100 10.09 -18.46 -2.26
C ASP A 100 9.04 -17.45 -1.78
N LEU A 101 7.77 -17.81 -1.99
CA LEU A 101 6.61 -16.94 -1.75
C LEU A 101 5.79 -17.40 -0.55
N TYR A 102 5.13 -16.46 0.11
CA TYR A 102 3.98 -16.78 0.93
C TYR A 102 2.93 -17.54 0.10
N GLY A 103 2.43 -18.66 0.62
CA GLY A 103 1.49 -19.52 -0.10
C GLY A 103 0.20 -18.81 -0.56
N GLY A 104 -0.21 -17.72 0.11
CA GLY A 104 -1.31 -16.85 -0.31
C GLY A 104 -0.99 -16.06 -1.57
N SER A 105 0.23 -15.51 -1.68
CA SER A 105 0.70 -14.80 -2.87
C SER A 105 0.73 -15.75 -4.07
N TYR A 106 1.32 -16.94 -3.90
CA TYR A 106 1.37 -17.95 -4.96
C TYR A 106 -0.04 -18.33 -5.47
N ARG A 107 -0.99 -18.58 -4.57
CA ARG A 107 -2.38 -18.89 -4.95
C ARG A 107 -3.04 -17.71 -5.68
N LEU A 108 -2.85 -16.49 -5.17
CA LEU A 108 -3.40 -15.28 -5.79
C LEU A 108 -2.90 -15.14 -7.24
N PHE A 109 -1.60 -15.35 -7.45
CA PHE A 109 -0.97 -15.24 -8.76
C PHE A 109 -1.46 -16.33 -9.72
N THR A 110 -1.34 -17.60 -9.32
CA THR A 110 -1.55 -18.74 -10.20
C THR A 110 -3.02 -19.14 -10.38
N THR A 111 -3.86 -18.88 -9.36
CA THR A 111 -5.26 -19.32 -9.37
C THR A 111 -6.22 -18.18 -9.71
N VAL A 112 -5.84 -16.92 -9.48
CA VAL A 112 -6.72 -15.78 -9.75
C VAL A 112 -6.20 -14.97 -10.93
N PHE A 113 -5.04 -14.33 -10.79
CA PHE A 113 -4.57 -13.37 -11.80
C PHE A 113 -4.10 -14.00 -13.11
N ALA A 114 -3.65 -15.26 -13.09
CA ALA A 114 -3.38 -15.99 -14.32
C ALA A 114 -4.61 -16.11 -15.21
N HIS A 115 -5.82 -16.24 -14.63
CA HIS A 115 -7.07 -16.25 -15.41
C HIS A 115 -7.43 -14.90 -16.04
N TYR A 116 -6.86 -13.81 -15.54
CA TYR A 116 -7.00 -12.48 -16.14
C TYR A 116 -5.95 -12.16 -17.20
N GLY A 117 -5.18 -13.18 -17.63
CA GLY A 117 -4.18 -13.04 -18.69
C GLY A 117 -2.87 -12.42 -18.24
N ILE A 118 -2.57 -12.43 -16.94
CA ILE A 118 -1.27 -12.04 -16.39
C ILE A 118 -0.37 -13.28 -16.33
N THR A 119 0.85 -13.18 -16.82
CA THR A 119 1.84 -14.26 -16.76
C THR A 119 2.79 -14.04 -15.59
N PHE A 120 3.05 -15.09 -14.83
CA PHE A 120 3.96 -15.04 -13.67
C PHE A 120 5.16 -15.96 -13.89
N HIS A 121 6.36 -15.41 -13.73
CA HIS A 121 7.64 -16.10 -13.78
C HIS A 121 8.22 -16.16 -12.38
N PHE A 122 8.43 -17.36 -11.85
CA PHE A 122 8.99 -17.58 -10.52
C PHE A 122 10.48 -17.91 -10.66
N VAL A 123 11.33 -17.04 -10.10
CA VAL A 123 12.78 -17.15 -10.20
C VAL A 123 13.43 -16.94 -8.84
N ASP A 124 14.64 -17.47 -8.67
CA ASP A 124 15.49 -17.09 -7.55
C ASP A 124 16.00 -15.66 -7.80
N LEU A 125 15.46 -14.68 -7.07
CA LEU A 125 15.87 -13.28 -7.22
C LEU A 125 17.26 -12.99 -6.61
N GLY A 126 17.88 -13.96 -5.93
CA GLY A 126 19.29 -13.93 -5.57
C GLY A 126 20.21 -14.16 -6.76
N ASP A 127 19.72 -14.81 -7.82
CA ASP A 127 20.40 -14.98 -9.11
C ASP A 127 19.98 -13.86 -10.09
N LEU A 128 20.81 -12.83 -10.20
CA LEU A 128 20.56 -11.68 -11.07
C LEU A 128 20.59 -12.04 -12.57
N GLU A 129 21.29 -13.10 -12.96
CA GLU A 129 21.30 -13.54 -14.36
C GLU A 129 19.98 -14.26 -14.70
N ALA A 130 19.45 -15.08 -13.78
CA ALA A 130 18.12 -15.66 -13.93
C ALA A 130 17.03 -14.59 -14.03
N LEU A 131 17.10 -13.54 -13.19
CA LEU A 131 16.19 -12.39 -13.28
C LEU A 131 16.29 -11.69 -14.63
N LYS A 132 17.49 -11.36 -15.08
CA LYS A 132 17.72 -10.68 -16.37
C LYS A 132 17.21 -11.51 -17.55
N ALA A 133 17.37 -12.83 -17.51
CA ALA A 133 16.91 -13.72 -18.58
C ALA A 133 15.38 -13.73 -18.74
N GLN A 134 14.63 -13.38 -17.69
CA GLN A 134 13.16 -13.29 -17.75
C GLN A 134 12.65 -11.91 -18.14
N LEU A 135 13.49 -10.86 -18.05
CA LEU A 135 13.07 -9.51 -18.41
C LEU A 135 12.80 -9.39 -19.91
N ASN A 136 11.63 -8.88 -20.24
CA ASN A 136 11.23 -8.67 -21.64
C ASN A 136 10.31 -7.43 -21.78
N GLY A 137 9.80 -7.17 -22.98
CA GLY A 137 8.96 -6.02 -23.27
C GLY A 137 7.57 -6.04 -22.58
N HIS A 138 7.14 -7.16 -22.02
CA HIS A 138 5.86 -7.34 -21.32
C HIS A 138 6.02 -7.27 -19.81
N THR A 139 7.25 -7.34 -19.28
CA THR A 139 7.49 -7.25 -17.84
C THR A 139 7.07 -5.88 -17.30
N ARG A 140 6.16 -5.86 -16.31
CA ARG A 140 5.65 -4.64 -15.68
C ARG A 140 5.90 -4.58 -14.20
N LEU A 141 6.10 -5.73 -13.55
CA LEU A 141 6.26 -5.83 -12.11
C LEU A 141 7.32 -6.86 -11.76
N ILE A 142 8.16 -6.51 -10.79
CA ILE A 142 9.02 -7.47 -10.08
C ILE A 142 8.50 -7.53 -8.65
N TRP A 143 8.05 -8.72 -8.25
CA TRP A 143 7.49 -8.97 -6.92
C TRP A 143 8.52 -9.66 -6.03
N VAL A 144 8.88 -8.99 -4.93
CA VAL A 144 9.90 -9.49 -3.97
C VAL A 144 9.23 -9.72 -2.63
N GLU A 145 9.42 -10.90 -2.07
CA GLU A 145 9.11 -11.23 -0.67
C GLU A 145 10.39 -11.74 0.00
N THR A 146 10.58 -11.42 1.28
CA THR A 146 11.74 -11.86 2.09
C THR A 146 11.29 -12.65 3.30
#